data_4a62f9b1b33396eac12d00dcdd9fb048
#
_entry.id   4a62f9b1b33396eac12d00dcdd9fb048
#
_cell.length_a   1.000
_cell.length_b   1.000
_cell.length_c   1.000
_cell.angle_alpha   90.00
_cell.angle_beta   90.00
_cell.angle_gamma   90.00
#
_symmetry.space_group_name_H-M   'P 1'
#
loop_
_entity.id
_entity.type
_entity.pdbx_description
1 polymer ?
#
loop_
_entity_poly.entity_id
_entity_poly.type
_entity_poly.pdbx_seq_one_letter_code
_entity_poly.pdbx_strand_id
1 'polypeptide(L)'
;VYFMVVPGGWIADNILGYQKTVLIGAIIITLGHFILAIPLQETFFLGLLFVILGTGLLKGNISTIVGKLYDGNDSQRDSGYTIFYMSINIGSVLGFLICGYLGEKIGWHWGFGAAGIGMAFGAFQFIRYRSLLNGAGSNPSESDPAKRKKSTILLSIAGGAVLLFCLLYTSDAADELR
;
A
#
# COMPACT_ATOMS: atom_id res chain seq x y z
N VAL A 1 -0.18 3.19 9.92
CA VAL A 1 -0.71 2.92 8.57
C VAL A 1 -1.28 4.20 7.96
N TYR A 2 -2.22 4.90 8.57
CA TYR A 2 -2.86 6.10 7.98
C TYR A 2 -1.89 7.24 7.68
N PHE A 3 -0.92 7.47 8.56
CA PHE A 3 0.11 8.49 8.34
C PHE A 3 0.92 8.24 7.05
N MET A 4 1.14 6.97 6.69
CA MET A 4 1.89 6.59 5.48
C MET A 4 1.12 6.81 4.17
N VAL A 5 -0.18 7.08 4.21
CA VAL A 5 -0.98 7.42 3.02
C VAL A 5 -0.57 8.78 2.45
N VAL A 6 -0.16 9.74 3.30
CA VAL A 6 0.25 11.08 2.88
C VAL A 6 1.51 11.03 2.01
N PRO A 7 2.66 10.47 2.47
CA PRO A 7 3.83 10.34 1.61
C PRO A 7 3.59 9.40 0.42
N GLY A 8 2.74 8.37 0.57
CA GLY A 8 2.35 7.48 -0.53
C GLY A 8 1.61 8.19 -1.66
N GLY A 9 0.67 9.08 -1.32
CA GLY A 9 -0.03 9.94 -2.29
C GLY A 9 0.93 10.90 -2.97
N TRP A 10 1.80 11.55 -2.20
CA TRP A 10 2.77 12.47 -2.74
C TRP A 10 3.76 11.80 -3.73
N ILE A 11 4.21 10.56 -3.46
CA ILE A 11 5.02 9.75 -4.39
C ILE A 11 4.26 9.48 -5.68
N ALA A 12 2.98 9.15 -5.58
CA ALA A 12 2.12 8.90 -6.73
C ALA A 12 1.93 10.14 -7.60
N ASP A 13 1.71 11.31 -6.96
CA ASP A 13 1.49 12.57 -7.67
C ASP A 13 2.72 13.09 -8.40
N ASN A 14 3.90 12.92 -7.78
CA ASN A 14 5.09 13.63 -8.24
C ASN A 14 6.17 12.75 -8.89
N ILE A 15 6.17 11.42 -8.63
CA ILE A 15 7.30 10.57 -9.03
C ILE A 15 6.88 9.41 -9.92
N LEU A 16 5.94 8.57 -9.47
CA LEU A 16 5.68 7.26 -10.08
C LEU A 16 4.37 7.19 -10.88
N GLY A 17 3.39 8.06 -10.55
CA GLY A 17 2.02 7.93 -11.00
C GLY A 17 1.26 6.86 -10.17
N TYR A 18 -0.06 6.99 -10.15
CA TYR A 18 -0.92 6.17 -9.27
C TYR A 18 -0.85 4.68 -9.57
N GLN A 19 -0.85 4.29 -10.86
CA GLN A 19 -0.84 2.88 -11.25
C GLN A 19 0.44 2.15 -10.80
N LYS A 20 1.61 2.78 -10.98
CA LYS A 20 2.89 2.19 -10.56
C LYS A 20 2.99 2.15 -9.04
N THR A 21 2.55 3.20 -8.36
CA THR A 21 2.58 3.28 -6.90
C THR A 21 1.68 2.21 -6.26
N VAL A 22 0.48 1.99 -6.80
CA VAL A 22 -0.43 0.92 -6.34
C VAL A 22 0.20 -0.45 -6.54
N LEU A 23 0.81 -0.71 -7.71
CA LEU A 23 1.45 -1.99 -7.99
C LEU A 23 2.64 -2.25 -7.06
N ILE A 24 3.51 -1.27 -6.86
CA ILE A 24 4.64 -1.37 -5.93
C ILE A 24 4.13 -1.61 -4.51
N GLY A 25 3.11 -0.87 -4.07
CA GLY A 25 2.46 -1.06 -2.78
C GLY A 25 1.91 -2.48 -2.62
N ALA A 26 1.24 -3.02 -3.63
CA ALA A 26 0.72 -4.38 -3.63
C ALA A 26 1.83 -5.45 -3.50
N ILE A 27 2.94 -5.28 -4.21
CA ILE A 27 4.10 -6.18 -4.14
C ILE A 27 4.72 -6.12 -2.73
N ILE A 28 4.92 -4.93 -2.18
CA ILE A 28 5.49 -4.75 -0.84
C ILE A 28 4.59 -5.39 0.23
N ILE A 29 3.26 -5.22 0.15
CA ILE A 29 2.31 -5.87 1.07
C ILE A 29 2.38 -7.38 0.94
N THR A 30 2.44 -7.90 -0.28
CA THR A 30 2.54 -9.34 -0.55
C THR A 30 3.79 -9.93 0.13
N LEU A 31 4.94 -9.29 -0.07
CA LEU A 31 6.19 -9.68 0.59
C LEU A 31 6.07 -9.60 2.11
N GLY A 32 5.46 -8.53 2.64
CA GLY A 32 5.21 -8.37 4.07
C GLY A 32 4.39 -9.52 4.64
N HIS A 33 3.32 -9.95 3.97
CA HIS A 33 2.50 -11.08 4.42
C HIS A 33 3.26 -12.42 4.36
N PHE A 34 4.09 -12.65 3.35
CA PHE A 34 4.93 -13.85 3.32
C PHE A 34 6.02 -13.85 4.39
N ILE A 35 6.59 -12.70 4.72
CA ILE A 35 7.52 -12.56 5.84
C ILE A 35 6.80 -12.84 7.17
N LEU A 36 5.58 -12.35 7.37
CA LEU A 36 4.74 -12.64 8.53
C LEU A 36 4.33 -14.13 8.63
N ALA A 37 4.29 -14.84 7.50
CA ALA A 37 4.03 -16.27 7.48
C ALA A 37 5.22 -17.12 7.99
N ILE A 38 6.41 -16.55 8.14
CA ILE A 38 7.56 -17.22 8.73
C ILE A 38 7.44 -17.19 10.26
N PRO A 39 7.43 -18.35 10.98
CA PRO A 39 7.18 -18.40 12.41
C PRO A 39 8.42 -18.00 13.24
N LEU A 40 9.01 -16.84 12.98
CA LEU A 40 10.14 -16.29 13.72
C LEU A 40 9.75 -14.92 14.30
N GLN A 41 10.11 -14.65 15.55
CA GLN A 41 9.80 -13.40 16.23
C GLN A 41 10.46 -12.18 15.55
N GLU A 42 11.67 -12.34 15.05
CA GLU A 42 12.43 -11.26 14.38
C GLU A 42 11.82 -10.86 13.04
N THR A 43 11.28 -11.83 12.29
CA THR A 43 10.65 -11.56 10.98
C THR A 43 9.28 -10.89 11.13
N PHE A 44 8.62 -11.03 12.27
CA PHE A 44 7.31 -10.44 12.51
C PHE A 44 7.31 -8.91 12.37
N PHE A 45 8.22 -8.23 13.06
CA PHE A 45 8.31 -6.76 12.98
C PHE A 45 8.71 -6.28 11.58
N LEU A 46 9.60 -7.02 10.91
CA LEU A 46 9.99 -6.72 9.54
C LEU A 46 8.79 -6.85 8.59
N GLY A 47 8.03 -7.93 8.68
CA GLY A 47 6.84 -8.13 7.87
C GLY A 47 5.78 -7.06 8.12
N LEU A 48 5.58 -6.66 9.38
CA LEU A 48 4.67 -5.57 9.75
C LEU A 48 5.10 -4.23 9.14
N LEU A 49 6.40 -3.93 9.14
CA LEU A 49 6.94 -2.73 8.50
C LEU A 49 6.63 -2.71 6.99
N PHE A 50 6.84 -3.83 6.30
CA PHE A 50 6.52 -3.95 4.88
C PHE A 50 5.02 -3.73 4.61
N VAL A 51 4.14 -4.31 5.42
CA VAL A 51 2.69 -4.11 5.31
C VAL A 51 2.31 -2.64 5.54
N ILE A 52 2.91 -1.96 6.51
CA ILE A 52 2.65 -0.54 6.78
C ILE A 52 3.07 0.34 5.59
N LEU A 53 4.27 0.14 5.07
CA LEU A 53 4.81 0.91 3.94
C LEU A 53 3.99 0.66 2.66
N GLY A 54 3.73 -0.61 2.35
CA GLY A 54 2.97 -0.97 1.16
C GLY A 54 1.52 -0.49 1.20
N THR A 55 0.86 -0.56 2.38
CA THR A 55 -0.50 -0.04 2.56
C THR A 55 -0.56 1.48 2.37
N GLY A 56 0.45 2.21 2.83
CA GLY A 56 0.57 3.64 2.60
C GLY A 56 0.61 3.99 1.11
N LEU A 57 1.36 3.20 0.32
CA LEU A 57 1.45 3.38 -1.13
C LEU A 57 0.17 2.96 -1.88
N LEU A 58 -0.55 1.96 -1.39
CA LEU A 58 -1.69 1.37 -2.10
C LEU A 58 -3.01 2.08 -1.78
N LYS A 59 -3.32 2.24 -0.48
CA LYS A 59 -4.68 2.53 0.00
C LYS A 59 -5.26 3.83 -0.54
N GLY A 60 -4.54 4.95 -0.50
CA GLY A 60 -5.01 6.24 -1.01
C GLY A 60 -5.04 6.29 -2.53
N ASN A 61 -4.04 5.69 -3.16
CA ASN A 61 -3.83 5.81 -4.59
C ASN A 61 -4.80 4.97 -5.42
N ILE A 62 -5.26 3.83 -4.89
CA ILE A 62 -6.24 2.99 -5.60
C ILE A 62 -7.61 3.69 -5.71
N SER A 63 -8.06 4.38 -4.67
CA SER A 63 -9.31 5.16 -4.72
C SER A 63 -9.21 6.34 -5.69
N THR A 64 -8.03 6.96 -5.79
CA THR A 64 -7.77 8.03 -6.77
C THR A 64 -7.84 7.51 -8.22
N ILE A 65 -7.35 6.28 -8.48
CA ILE A 65 -7.50 5.65 -9.81
C ILE A 65 -8.98 5.48 -10.16
N VAL A 66 -9.81 5.01 -9.22
CA VAL A 66 -11.26 4.87 -9.45
C VAL A 66 -11.88 6.21 -9.82
N GLY A 67 -11.55 7.30 -9.10
CA GLY A 67 -12.02 8.63 -9.43
C GLY A 67 -11.62 9.11 -10.83
N LYS A 68 -10.38 8.87 -11.21
CA LYS A 68 -9.82 9.25 -12.53
C LYS A 68 -10.35 8.41 -13.69
N LEU A 69 -10.81 7.19 -13.43
CA LEU A 69 -11.37 6.29 -14.45
C LEU A 69 -12.70 6.83 -15.00
N TYR A 70 -13.47 7.53 -14.18
CA TYR A 70 -14.78 8.10 -14.53
C TYR A 70 -14.75 9.64 -14.58
N ASP A 71 -13.59 10.22 -14.91
CA ASP A 71 -13.45 11.67 -15.00
C ASP A 71 -14.37 12.23 -16.11
N GLY A 72 -15.14 13.27 -15.77
CA GLY A 72 -16.13 13.88 -16.68
C GLY A 72 -17.55 13.27 -16.65
N ASN A 73 -17.82 12.24 -15.83
CA ASN A 73 -19.17 11.69 -15.65
C ASN A 73 -19.46 11.39 -14.17
N ASP A 74 -20.05 12.36 -13.47
CA ASP A 74 -20.29 12.28 -12.02
C ASP A 74 -21.18 11.10 -11.62
N SER A 75 -22.21 10.79 -12.38
CA SER A 75 -23.12 9.66 -12.09
C SER A 75 -22.42 8.30 -12.19
N GLN A 76 -21.57 8.12 -13.21
CA GLN A 76 -20.78 6.89 -13.35
C GLN A 76 -19.68 6.79 -12.27
N ARG A 77 -19.11 7.92 -11.87
CA ARG A 77 -18.10 8.01 -10.82
C ARG A 77 -18.67 7.61 -9.47
N ASP A 78 -19.86 8.05 -9.10
CA ASP A 78 -20.55 7.67 -7.87
C ASP A 78 -20.87 6.16 -7.85
N SER A 79 -21.34 5.64 -8.98
CA SER A 79 -21.59 4.20 -9.15
C SER A 79 -20.28 3.40 -9.03
N GLY A 80 -19.19 3.88 -9.63
CA GLY A 80 -17.86 3.26 -9.55
C GLY A 80 -17.34 3.20 -8.11
N TYR A 81 -17.48 4.28 -7.35
CA TYR A 81 -17.11 4.29 -5.93
C TYR A 81 -17.99 3.36 -5.10
N THR A 82 -19.29 3.30 -5.39
CA THR A 82 -20.21 2.38 -4.68
C THR A 82 -19.77 0.92 -4.85
N ILE A 83 -19.48 0.50 -6.09
CA ILE A 83 -18.99 -0.86 -6.38
C ILE A 83 -17.63 -1.10 -5.71
N PHE A 84 -16.75 -0.11 -5.75
CA PHE A 84 -15.43 -0.19 -5.11
C PHE A 84 -15.52 -0.41 -3.60
N TYR A 85 -16.33 0.40 -2.89
CA TYR A 85 -16.51 0.24 -1.44
C TYR A 85 -17.24 -1.06 -1.08
N MET A 86 -18.22 -1.48 -1.88
CA MET A 86 -18.88 -2.76 -1.69
C MET A 86 -17.89 -3.93 -1.82
N SER A 87 -17.00 -3.86 -2.81
CA SER A 87 -15.94 -4.87 -2.99
C SER A 87 -14.97 -4.93 -1.81
N ILE A 88 -14.60 -3.78 -1.22
CA ILE A 88 -13.78 -3.72 -0.01
C ILE A 88 -14.47 -4.42 1.16
N ASN A 89 -15.76 -4.17 1.38
CA ASN A 89 -16.51 -4.79 2.47
C ASN A 89 -16.64 -6.30 2.28
N ILE A 90 -16.94 -6.76 1.07
CA ILE A 90 -16.98 -8.21 0.76
C ILE A 90 -15.60 -8.83 0.99
N GLY A 91 -14.53 -8.18 0.52
CA GLY A 91 -13.16 -8.63 0.75
C GLY A 91 -12.79 -8.71 2.23
N SER A 92 -13.25 -7.75 3.04
CA SER A 92 -13.04 -7.74 4.49
C SER A 92 -13.70 -8.92 5.18
N VAL A 93 -14.96 -9.24 4.82
CA VAL A 93 -15.67 -10.41 5.37
C VAL A 93 -14.97 -11.71 4.99
N LEU A 94 -14.64 -11.88 3.71
CA LEU A 94 -13.93 -13.08 3.24
C LEU A 94 -12.54 -13.22 3.88
N GLY A 95 -11.82 -12.12 4.00
CA GLY A 95 -10.51 -12.09 4.65
C GLY A 95 -10.61 -12.48 6.13
N PHE A 96 -11.57 -11.94 6.85
CA PHE A 96 -11.81 -12.30 8.25
C PHE A 96 -12.17 -13.80 8.40
N LEU A 97 -13.06 -14.31 7.59
CA LEU A 97 -13.46 -15.72 7.65
C LEU A 97 -12.30 -16.67 7.31
N ILE A 98 -11.57 -16.42 6.23
CA ILE A 98 -10.49 -17.30 5.77
C ILE A 98 -9.27 -17.16 6.65
N CYS A 99 -8.71 -15.94 6.78
CA CYS A 99 -7.48 -15.70 7.51
C CYS A 99 -7.67 -15.85 9.01
N GLY A 100 -8.84 -15.44 9.54
CA GLY A 100 -9.17 -15.61 10.95
C GLY A 100 -9.33 -17.08 11.32
N TYR A 101 -10.07 -17.85 10.53
CA TYR A 101 -10.23 -19.30 10.76
C TYR A 101 -8.88 -20.04 10.71
N LEU A 102 -8.06 -19.77 9.70
CA LEU A 102 -6.72 -20.35 9.59
C LEU A 102 -5.82 -19.94 10.76
N GLY A 103 -5.87 -18.66 11.15
CA GLY A 103 -5.08 -18.13 12.24
C GLY A 103 -5.42 -18.77 13.59
N GLU A 104 -6.71 -18.92 13.91
CA GLU A 104 -7.16 -19.46 15.19
C GLU A 104 -7.10 -21.00 15.27
N LYS A 105 -7.41 -21.71 14.18
CA LYS A 105 -7.52 -23.17 14.18
C LYS A 105 -6.23 -23.89 13.81
N ILE A 106 -5.39 -23.30 12.96
CA ILE A 106 -4.18 -23.95 12.43
C ILE A 106 -2.93 -23.24 12.93
N GLY A 107 -2.93 -21.88 12.91
CA GLY A 107 -1.82 -21.04 13.35
C GLY A 107 -1.75 -19.73 12.59
N TRP A 108 -1.32 -18.68 13.27
CA TRP A 108 -1.31 -17.30 12.73
C TRP A 108 -0.49 -17.14 11.45
N HIS A 109 0.60 -17.89 11.32
CA HIS A 109 1.45 -17.88 10.12
C HIS A 109 0.70 -18.38 8.86
N TRP A 110 -0.22 -19.32 9.00
CA TRP A 110 -1.07 -19.77 7.90
C TRP A 110 -2.11 -18.73 7.49
N GLY A 111 -2.67 -17.99 8.46
CA GLY A 111 -3.56 -16.86 8.20
C GLY A 111 -2.85 -15.76 7.40
N PHE A 112 -1.64 -15.39 7.79
CA PHE A 112 -0.82 -14.41 7.06
C PHE A 112 -0.41 -14.92 5.68
N GLY A 113 -0.08 -16.20 5.54
CA GLY A 113 0.23 -16.82 4.25
C GLY A 113 -0.95 -16.76 3.28
N ALA A 114 -2.16 -17.07 3.75
CA ALA A 114 -3.38 -16.97 2.95
C ALA A 114 -3.65 -15.52 2.50
N ALA A 115 -3.45 -14.54 3.39
CA ALA A 115 -3.55 -13.12 3.04
C ALA A 115 -2.51 -12.72 1.97
N GLY A 116 -1.29 -13.24 2.06
CA GLY A 116 -0.23 -13.05 1.07
C GLY A 116 -0.61 -13.60 -0.31
N ILE A 117 -1.18 -14.79 -0.36
CA ILE A 117 -1.67 -15.41 -1.62
C ILE A 117 -2.79 -14.57 -2.23
N GLY A 118 -3.77 -14.14 -1.42
CA GLY A 118 -4.85 -13.27 -1.86
C GLY A 118 -4.34 -11.94 -2.43
N MET A 119 -3.34 -11.35 -1.79
CA MET A 119 -2.74 -10.09 -2.25
C MET A 119 -1.91 -10.29 -3.53
N ALA A 120 -1.17 -11.41 -3.66
CA ALA A 120 -0.46 -11.76 -4.87
C ALA A 120 -1.41 -11.94 -6.06
N PHE A 121 -2.54 -12.61 -5.84
CA PHE A 121 -3.59 -12.77 -6.85
C PHE A 121 -4.18 -11.42 -7.28
N GLY A 122 -4.47 -10.52 -6.32
CA GLY A 122 -4.94 -9.17 -6.61
C GLY A 122 -3.91 -8.35 -7.42
N ALA A 123 -2.63 -8.43 -7.06
CA ALA A 123 -1.55 -7.77 -7.80
C ALA A 123 -1.41 -8.32 -9.23
N PHE A 124 -1.49 -9.64 -9.40
CA PHE A 124 -1.49 -10.30 -10.71
C PHE A 124 -2.66 -9.85 -11.57
N GLN A 125 -3.87 -9.83 -11.00
CA GLN A 125 -5.08 -9.37 -11.69
C GLN A 125 -4.94 -7.89 -12.09
N PHE A 126 -4.41 -7.03 -11.23
CA PHE A 126 -4.15 -5.63 -11.54
C PHE A 126 -3.19 -5.47 -12.72
N ILE A 127 -2.10 -6.25 -12.76
CA ILE A 127 -1.15 -6.24 -13.89
C ILE A 127 -1.84 -6.68 -15.18
N ARG A 128 -2.63 -7.75 -15.13
CA ARG A 128 -3.30 -8.34 -16.31
C ARG A 128 -4.33 -7.41 -16.95
N TYR A 129 -5.05 -6.67 -16.10
CA TYR A 129 -6.13 -5.79 -16.53
C TYR A 129 -5.77 -4.31 -16.56
N ARG A 130 -4.50 -3.98 -16.34
CA ARG A 130 -4.02 -2.61 -16.34
C ARG A 130 -4.32 -1.85 -17.65
N SER A 131 -4.35 -2.53 -18.78
CA SER A 131 -4.70 -1.95 -20.07
C SER A 131 -6.12 -1.37 -20.13
N LEU A 132 -7.05 -1.92 -19.33
CA LEU A 132 -8.43 -1.42 -19.24
C LEU A 132 -8.55 -0.07 -18.53
N LEU A 133 -7.51 0.37 -17.81
CA LEU A 133 -7.50 1.66 -17.15
C LEU A 133 -7.31 2.85 -18.10
N ASN A 134 -7.11 2.61 -19.41
CA ASN A 134 -7.04 3.63 -20.48
C ASN A 134 -6.15 4.84 -20.12
N GLY A 135 -5.06 4.61 -19.40
CA GLY A 135 -4.18 5.68 -18.93
C GLY A 135 -4.64 6.42 -17.67
N ALA A 136 -5.82 6.10 -17.09
CA ALA A 136 -6.25 6.68 -15.83
C ALA A 136 -5.22 6.46 -14.73
N GLY A 137 -4.69 7.54 -14.15
CA GLY A 137 -3.61 7.47 -13.16
C GLY A 137 -2.22 7.15 -13.72
N SER A 138 -2.02 7.26 -15.03
CA SER A 138 -0.68 7.31 -15.62
C SER A 138 0.03 8.61 -15.23
N ASN A 139 1.36 8.59 -15.32
CA ASN A 139 2.24 9.56 -14.69
C ASN A 139 1.97 11.02 -15.11
N PRO A 140 1.61 11.95 -14.23
CA PRO A 140 1.44 13.35 -14.58
C PRO A 140 2.79 14.07 -14.82
N SER A 141 3.91 13.48 -14.43
CA SER A 141 5.25 14.07 -14.44
C SER A 141 6.10 13.71 -15.64
N GLU A 142 5.52 13.16 -16.72
CA GLU A 142 6.27 12.85 -17.93
C GLU A 142 6.76 14.11 -18.67
N SER A 143 6.27 15.28 -18.27
CA SER A 143 6.51 16.57 -18.93
C SER A 143 7.62 17.43 -18.33
N ASP A 144 8.17 17.12 -17.12
CA ASP A 144 9.24 17.95 -16.54
C ASP A 144 10.24 17.16 -15.66
N PRO A 145 11.40 16.74 -16.23
CA PRO A 145 12.44 15.99 -15.50
C PRO A 145 13.06 16.78 -14.35
N ALA A 146 13.07 18.13 -14.40
CA ALA A 146 13.59 18.96 -13.33
C ALA A 146 12.70 18.93 -12.09
N LYS A 147 11.39 18.92 -12.29
CA LYS A 147 10.39 18.83 -11.23
C LYS A 147 10.45 17.48 -10.52
N ARG A 148 10.65 16.40 -11.29
CA ARG A 148 10.84 15.04 -10.77
C ARG A 148 12.09 14.92 -9.88
N LYS A 149 13.23 15.50 -10.31
CA LYS A 149 14.47 15.47 -9.55
C LYS A 149 14.34 16.23 -8.22
N LYS A 150 13.74 17.42 -8.23
CA LYS A 150 13.47 18.22 -7.03
C LYS A 150 12.54 17.47 -6.05
N SER A 151 11.54 16.81 -6.58
CA SER A 151 10.58 16.01 -5.82
C SER A 151 11.25 14.80 -5.15
N THR A 152 12.13 14.09 -5.86
CA THR A 152 12.90 12.95 -5.30
C THR A 152 13.83 13.40 -4.18
N ILE A 153 14.50 14.52 -4.33
CA ILE A 153 15.39 15.09 -3.30
C ILE A 153 14.57 15.44 -2.04
N LEU A 154 13.42 16.09 -2.20
CA LEU A 154 12.55 16.46 -1.09
C LEU A 154 12.05 15.24 -0.32
N LEU A 155 11.68 14.15 -1.04
CA LEU A 155 11.29 12.89 -0.43
C LEU A 155 12.42 12.25 0.36
N SER A 156 13.64 12.25 -0.20
CA SER A 156 14.81 11.70 0.50
C SER A 156 15.10 12.46 1.78
N ILE A 157 14.98 13.78 1.77
CA ILE A 157 15.15 14.63 2.95
C ILE A 157 14.07 14.37 3.98
N ALA A 158 12.79 14.33 3.56
CA ALA A 158 11.67 14.06 4.45
C ALA A 158 11.74 12.64 5.05
N GLY A 159 12.06 11.63 4.25
CA GLY A 159 12.26 10.25 4.71
C GLY A 159 13.44 10.14 5.68
N GLY A 160 14.55 10.82 5.40
CA GLY A 160 15.71 10.90 6.30
C GLY A 160 15.37 11.57 7.63
N ALA A 161 14.60 12.66 7.61
CA ALA A 161 14.18 13.37 8.82
C ALA A 161 13.25 12.50 9.69
N VAL A 162 12.31 11.75 9.08
CA VAL A 162 11.44 10.82 9.82
C VAL A 162 12.24 9.67 10.44
N LEU A 163 13.18 9.09 9.68
CA LEU A 163 14.08 8.06 10.21
C LEU A 163 14.93 8.57 11.36
N LEU A 164 15.50 9.76 11.24
CA LEU A 164 16.29 10.39 12.30
C LEU A 164 15.44 10.65 13.55
N PHE A 165 14.21 11.15 13.39
CA PHE A 165 13.28 11.38 14.48
C PHE A 165 12.92 10.05 15.18
N CYS A 166 12.63 8.98 14.43
CA CYS A 166 12.38 7.66 15.01
C CYS A 166 13.58 7.11 15.78
N LEU A 167 14.80 7.28 15.25
CA LEU A 167 16.03 6.82 15.92
C LEU A 167 16.31 7.60 17.21
N LEU A 168 16.14 8.93 17.21
CA LEU A 168 16.31 9.76 18.39
C LEU A 168 15.29 9.41 19.48
N TYR A 169 14.02 9.23 19.08
CA TYR A 169 12.96 8.87 20.01
C TYR A 169 13.16 7.47 20.64
N THR A 170 13.66 6.50 19.86
CA THR A 170 13.98 5.16 20.40
C THR A 170 15.23 5.18 21.30
N SER A 171 16.20 6.09 21.06
CA SER A 171 17.37 6.28 21.91
C SER A 171 16.99 6.86 23.26
N ASP A 172 16.15 7.92 23.28
CA ASP A 172 15.68 8.53 24.52
C ASP A 172 14.85 7.55 25.37
N ALA A 173 13.97 6.76 24.73
CA ALA A 173 13.17 5.73 25.43
C ALA A 173 14.04 4.59 25.99
N ALA A 174 15.18 4.28 25.39
CA ALA A 174 16.12 3.28 25.89
C ALA A 174 16.96 3.81 27.09
N ASP A 175 17.21 5.11 27.15
CA ASP A 175 17.94 5.74 28.27
C ASP A 175 17.05 5.96 29.51
N GLU A 176 15.73 6.17 29.33
CA GLU A 176 14.78 6.26 30.44
C GLU A 176 14.52 4.90 31.14
N LEU A 177 14.83 3.77 30.50
CA LEU A 177 14.65 2.42 31.04
C LEU A 177 15.91 1.86 31.72
N ARG A 178 16.99 2.63 31.83
CA ARG A 178 18.24 2.30 32.53
C ARG A 178 18.33 3.00 33.89
#